data_5003bb919bcf95f93f60709839986aee
#
_entry.id   5003bb919bcf95f93f60709839986aee
#
_cell.length_a   1.000
_cell.length_b   1.000
_cell.length_c   1.000
_cell.angle_alpha   90.00
_cell.angle_beta   90.00
_cell.angle_gamma   90.00
#
_symmetry.space_group_name_H-M   'P 1'
#
loop_
_entity.id
_entity.type
_entity.pdbx_description
1 polymer ?
#
loop_
_entity_poly.entity_id
_entity_poly.type
_entity_poly.pdbx_seq_one_letter_code
_entity_poly.pdbx_strand_id
1 'polypeptide(L)'
;VFNMLPDAAYWPRLCEAIGLQEIIADERFVDSKARYRNMAELIGIFDTALAAKSRDEWGKIFDAASLIWGPVMGLHEVPQDTHAQELGMFPTIEHPQLGSYTTVNIPMRFATADVKPQGPAPQIGEHSEQILRDFGIGDEAIAALKNAGTVGQF
;
A
#
# COMPACT_ATOMS: atom_id res chain seq x y z
N VAL A 1 -1.26 -14.05 -0.37
CA VAL A 1 -2.64 -14.25 -0.83
C VAL A 1 -2.63 -14.94 -2.19
N PHE A 2 -3.59 -15.81 -2.44
CA PHE A 2 -3.79 -16.47 -3.73
C PHE A 2 -5.09 -16.00 -4.37
N ASN A 3 -5.05 -15.74 -5.68
CA ASN A 3 -6.23 -15.37 -6.47
C ASN A 3 -6.22 -16.14 -7.80
N MET A 4 -6.61 -17.41 -7.73
CA MET A 4 -6.47 -18.36 -8.84
C MET A 4 -7.85 -18.80 -9.36
N LEU A 5 -8.28 -18.18 -10.44
CA LEU A 5 -9.51 -18.55 -11.15
C LEU A 5 -9.19 -18.89 -12.62
N PRO A 6 -9.75 -19.98 -13.17
CA PRO A 6 -10.56 -21.00 -12.49
C PRO A 6 -9.74 -21.89 -11.55
N ASP A 7 -10.24 -22.14 -10.35
CA ASP A 7 -9.50 -22.82 -9.29
C ASP A 7 -9.10 -24.27 -9.64
N ALA A 8 -9.94 -24.97 -10.42
CA ALA A 8 -9.67 -26.35 -10.84
C ALA A 8 -8.35 -26.50 -11.62
N ALA A 9 -7.94 -25.49 -12.38
CA ALA A 9 -6.69 -25.51 -13.14
C ALA A 9 -5.46 -25.27 -12.25
N TYR A 10 -5.63 -24.57 -11.15
CA TYR A 10 -4.55 -24.19 -10.24
C TYR A 10 -4.43 -25.11 -9.03
N TRP A 11 -5.51 -25.81 -8.65
CA TRP A 11 -5.52 -26.66 -7.48
C TRP A 11 -4.40 -27.72 -7.47
N PRO A 12 -4.21 -28.56 -8.50
CA PRO A 12 -3.12 -29.50 -8.52
C PRO A 12 -1.76 -28.83 -8.44
N ARG A 13 -1.57 -27.76 -9.21
CA ARG A 13 -0.29 -27.01 -9.26
C ARG A 13 0.08 -26.39 -7.92
N LEU A 14 -0.90 -25.85 -7.20
CA LEU A 14 -0.69 -25.31 -5.86
C LEU A 14 -0.28 -26.43 -4.90
N CYS A 15 -1.03 -27.54 -4.87
CA CYS A 15 -0.72 -28.68 -4.00
C CYS A 15 0.67 -29.26 -4.29
N GLU A 16 1.04 -29.39 -5.57
CA GLU A 16 2.37 -29.84 -5.97
C GLU A 16 3.46 -28.86 -5.50
N ALA A 17 3.25 -27.56 -5.67
CA ALA A 17 4.21 -26.53 -5.29
C ALA A 17 4.47 -26.49 -3.79
N ILE A 18 3.46 -26.79 -2.96
CA ILE A 18 3.60 -26.79 -1.49
C ILE A 18 3.86 -28.18 -0.91
N GLY A 19 3.99 -29.22 -1.77
CA GLY A 19 4.34 -30.57 -1.36
C GLY A 19 3.17 -31.38 -0.76
N LEU A 20 1.94 -31.06 -1.14
CA LEU A 20 0.70 -31.69 -0.66
C LEU A 20 -0.04 -32.44 -1.77
N GLN A 21 0.67 -33.22 -2.56
CA GLN A 21 0.08 -33.96 -3.68
C GLN A 21 -1.04 -34.93 -3.26
N GLU A 22 -0.97 -35.44 -2.05
CA GLU A 22 -1.92 -36.39 -1.48
C GLU A 22 -3.33 -35.81 -1.31
N ILE A 23 -3.47 -34.47 -1.15
CA ILE A 23 -4.79 -33.85 -1.00
C ILE A 23 -5.47 -33.51 -2.35
N ILE A 24 -4.79 -33.68 -3.47
CA ILE A 24 -5.34 -33.32 -4.79
C ILE A 24 -6.65 -34.08 -5.07
N ALA A 25 -6.64 -35.39 -4.80
CA ALA A 25 -7.76 -36.28 -5.03
C ALA A 25 -8.56 -36.60 -3.75
N ASP A 26 -8.27 -35.96 -2.64
CA ASP A 26 -8.99 -36.16 -1.37
C ASP A 26 -10.42 -35.65 -1.53
N GLU A 27 -11.41 -36.49 -1.20
CA GLU A 27 -12.85 -36.17 -1.32
C GLU A 27 -13.25 -34.91 -0.54
N ARG A 28 -12.51 -34.56 0.51
CA ARG A 28 -12.71 -33.33 1.29
C ARG A 28 -12.31 -32.06 0.52
N PHE A 29 -11.44 -32.19 -0.53
CA PHE A 29 -10.83 -31.05 -1.21
C PHE A 29 -10.89 -31.13 -2.73
N VAL A 30 -11.50 -32.17 -3.29
CA VAL A 30 -11.51 -32.48 -4.74
C VAL A 30 -12.10 -31.38 -5.60
N ASP A 31 -13.07 -30.64 -5.12
CA ASP A 31 -13.69 -29.52 -5.82
C ASP A 31 -13.86 -28.27 -4.93
N SER A 32 -14.22 -27.13 -5.52
CA SER A 32 -14.37 -25.87 -4.80
C SER A 32 -15.44 -25.91 -3.72
N LYS A 33 -16.53 -26.68 -3.91
CA LYS A 33 -17.58 -26.82 -2.90
C LYS A 33 -17.09 -27.66 -1.72
N ALA A 34 -16.35 -28.72 -1.98
CA ALA A 34 -15.75 -29.57 -0.95
C ALA A 34 -14.70 -28.76 -0.15
N ARG A 35 -13.81 -28.03 -0.81
CA ARG A 35 -12.84 -27.12 -0.17
C ARG A 35 -13.51 -26.06 0.69
N TYR A 36 -14.60 -25.45 0.21
CA TYR A 36 -15.34 -24.46 0.99
C TYR A 36 -15.94 -25.06 2.26
N ARG A 37 -16.55 -26.25 2.16
CA ARG A 37 -17.13 -26.95 3.34
C ARG A 37 -16.08 -27.33 4.38
N ASN A 38 -14.89 -27.70 3.94
CA ASN A 38 -13.79 -28.17 4.79
C ASN A 38 -12.69 -27.10 4.92
N MET A 39 -13.01 -25.82 4.72
CA MET A 39 -12.02 -24.73 4.68
C MET A 39 -11.16 -24.63 5.93
N ALA A 40 -11.74 -24.80 7.11
CA ALA A 40 -10.99 -24.70 8.36
C ALA A 40 -9.88 -25.78 8.46
N GLU A 41 -10.19 -26.98 8.02
CA GLU A 41 -9.20 -28.06 7.98
C GLU A 41 -8.14 -27.83 6.91
N LEU A 42 -8.54 -27.39 5.74
CA LEU A 42 -7.63 -27.07 4.64
C LEU A 42 -6.65 -25.94 5.03
N ILE A 43 -7.12 -24.91 5.72
CA ILE A 43 -6.27 -23.83 6.25
C ILE A 43 -5.23 -24.40 7.20
N GLY A 44 -5.60 -25.26 8.14
CA GLY A 44 -4.66 -25.88 9.08
C GLY A 44 -3.58 -26.71 8.38
N ILE A 45 -3.94 -27.45 7.32
CA ILE A 45 -3.00 -28.20 6.48
C ILE A 45 -2.02 -27.23 5.77
N PHE A 46 -2.55 -26.17 5.17
CA PHE A 46 -1.75 -25.16 4.48
C PHE A 46 -0.83 -24.39 5.42
N ASP A 47 -1.33 -23.97 6.57
CA ASP A 47 -0.53 -23.26 7.56
C ASP A 47 0.67 -24.11 8.00
N THR A 48 0.45 -25.41 8.20
CA THR A 48 1.51 -26.34 8.56
C THR A 48 2.56 -26.46 7.46
N ALA A 49 2.14 -26.62 6.20
CA ALA A 49 3.04 -26.73 5.07
C ALA A 49 3.81 -25.42 4.82
N LEU A 50 3.10 -24.28 4.85
CA LEU A 50 3.67 -22.96 4.58
C LEU A 50 4.61 -22.48 5.68
N ALA A 51 4.50 -22.97 6.91
CA ALA A 51 5.43 -22.65 7.99
C ALA A 51 6.85 -23.17 7.75
N ALA A 52 7.04 -24.09 6.78
CA ALA A 52 8.34 -24.70 6.52
C ALA A 52 9.37 -23.78 5.84
N LYS A 53 8.94 -22.66 5.24
CA LYS A 53 9.80 -21.74 4.49
C LYS A 53 9.38 -20.28 4.73
N SER A 54 10.31 -19.37 4.45
CA SER A 54 10.05 -17.94 4.45
C SER A 54 9.13 -17.51 3.29
N ARG A 55 8.52 -16.34 3.40
CA ARG A 55 7.70 -15.73 2.34
C ARG A 55 8.46 -15.63 1.01
N ASP A 56 9.73 -15.24 1.06
CA ASP A 56 10.55 -15.04 -0.13
C ASP A 56 10.94 -16.37 -0.81
N GLU A 57 11.18 -17.42 -0.02
CA GLU A 57 11.43 -18.76 -0.55
C GLU A 57 10.17 -19.32 -1.22
N TRP A 58 9.02 -19.16 -0.58
CA TRP A 58 7.74 -19.55 -1.16
C TRP A 58 7.42 -18.76 -2.42
N GLY A 59 7.73 -17.46 -2.44
CA GLY A 59 7.54 -16.61 -3.63
C GLY A 59 8.23 -17.19 -4.86
N LYS A 60 9.50 -17.57 -4.75
CA LYS A 60 10.26 -18.20 -5.85
C LYS A 60 9.63 -19.51 -6.33
N ILE A 61 9.10 -20.31 -5.41
CA ILE A 61 8.43 -21.58 -5.74
C ILE A 61 7.12 -21.30 -6.49
N PHE A 62 6.33 -20.34 -6.01
CA PHE A 62 5.05 -19.98 -6.63
C PHE A 62 5.22 -19.35 -8.01
N ASP A 63 6.23 -18.52 -8.18
CA ASP A 63 6.59 -17.95 -9.49
C ASP A 63 7.02 -19.04 -10.48
N ALA A 64 7.88 -19.95 -10.06
CA ALA A 64 8.31 -21.09 -10.88
C ALA A 64 7.14 -22.00 -11.26
N ALA A 65 6.16 -22.18 -10.38
CA ALA A 65 4.93 -22.91 -10.64
C ALA A 65 3.89 -22.09 -11.43
N SER A 66 4.19 -20.83 -11.79
CA SER A 66 3.26 -19.91 -12.47
C SER A 66 1.90 -19.79 -11.76
N LEU A 67 1.93 -19.70 -10.45
CA LEU A 67 0.74 -19.46 -9.62
C LEU A 67 0.44 -17.96 -9.55
N ILE A 68 -0.84 -17.62 -9.45
CA ILE A 68 -1.26 -16.22 -9.24
C ILE A 68 -1.31 -15.97 -7.73
N TRP A 69 -0.32 -15.27 -7.24
CA TRP A 69 -0.17 -14.99 -5.81
C TRP A 69 0.36 -13.57 -5.56
N GLY A 70 0.28 -13.11 -4.34
CA GLY A 70 0.92 -11.88 -3.90
C GLY A 70 1.24 -11.92 -2.41
N PRO A 71 2.30 -11.26 -1.96
CA PRO A 71 2.61 -11.17 -0.54
C PRO A 71 1.56 -10.32 0.19
N VAL A 72 1.32 -10.64 1.45
CA VAL A 72 0.67 -9.71 2.38
C VAL A 72 1.79 -8.95 3.06
N MET A 73 1.88 -7.66 2.76
CA MET A 73 2.95 -6.80 3.28
C MET A 73 2.51 -6.11 4.56
N GLY A 74 3.43 -5.99 5.52
CA GLY A 74 3.26 -5.11 6.66
C GLY A 74 3.36 -3.63 6.24
N LEU A 75 2.71 -2.73 6.97
CA LEU A 75 2.71 -1.29 6.63
C LEU A 75 4.13 -0.71 6.53
N HIS A 76 5.07 -1.22 7.33
CA HIS A 76 6.47 -0.80 7.31
C HIS A 76 7.24 -1.28 6.07
N GLU A 77 6.77 -2.30 5.36
CA GLU A 77 7.39 -2.84 4.15
C GLU A 77 6.94 -2.10 2.88
N VAL A 78 5.71 -1.56 2.89
CA VAL A 78 5.10 -0.93 1.71
C VAL A 78 5.93 0.23 1.15
N PRO A 79 6.52 1.15 1.95
CA PRO A 79 7.38 2.20 1.42
C PRO A 79 8.69 1.70 0.81
N GLN A 80 9.07 0.44 1.08
CA GLN A 80 10.28 -0.19 0.56
C GLN A 80 10.03 -1.08 -0.65
N ASP A 81 8.77 -1.24 -1.04
CA ASP A 81 8.39 -2.00 -2.24
C ASP A 81 8.96 -1.33 -3.49
N THR A 82 9.70 -2.11 -4.28
CA THR A 82 10.40 -1.61 -5.46
C THR A 82 9.45 -0.99 -6.47
N HIS A 83 8.29 -1.60 -6.70
CA HIS A 83 7.31 -1.08 -7.66
C HIS A 83 6.68 0.22 -7.17
N ALA A 84 6.36 0.32 -5.88
CA ALA A 84 5.85 1.54 -5.28
C ALA A 84 6.87 2.69 -5.33
N GLN A 85 8.16 2.38 -5.14
CA GLN A 85 9.24 3.35 -5.27
C GLN A 85 9.42 3.83 -6.73
N GLU A 86 9.43 2.92 -7.71
CA GLU A 86 9.51 3.25 -9.13
C GLU A 86 8.32 4.11 -9.59
N LEU A 87 7.16 3.92 -9.00
CA LEU A 87 5.98 4.75 -9.24
C LEU A 87 6.03 6.11 -8.52
N GLY A 88 7.02 6.37 -7.68
CA GLY A 88 7.14 7.60 -6.89
C GLY A 88 6.03 7.77 -5.86
N MET A 89 5.52 6.64 -5.30
CA MET A 89 4.41 6.66 -4.35
C MET A 89 4.80 7.20 -2.96
N PHE A 90 6.10 7.22 -2.65
CA PHE A 90 6.62 7.60 -1.33
C PHE A 90 7.73 8.66 -1.45
N PRO A 91 7.38 9.91 -1.81
CA PRO A 91 8.36 10.99 -1.87
C PRO A 91 8.83 11.39 -0.47
N THR A 92 10.06 11.90 -0.41
CA THR A 92 10.58 12.55 0.78
C THR A 92 10.28 14.04 0.72
N ILE A 93 9.84 14.61 1.84
CA ILE A 93 9.66 16.06 2.01
C ILE A 93 10.48 16.56 3.20
N GLU A 94 10.88 17.83 3.14
CA GLU A 94 11.63 18.50 4.19
C GLU A 94 10.69 19.23 5.14
N HIS A 95 10.80 18.96 6.43
CA HIS A 95 10.04 19.66 7.46
C HIS A 95 10.98 20.50 8.32
N PRO A 96 10.68 21.79 8.57
CA PRO A 96 11.59 22.70 9.29
C PRO A 96 12.01 22.22 10.67
N GLN A 97 11.15 21.48 11.35
CA GLN A 97 11.39 21.01 12.73
C GLN A 97 11.69 19.51 12.82
N LEU A 98 11.18 18.69 11.90
CA LEU A 98 11.31 17.24 11.95
C LEU A 98 12.40 16.69 11.02
N GLY A 99 12.98 17.55 10.16
CA GLY A 99 13.90 17.10 9.11
C GLY A 99 13.19 16.37 7.99
N SER A 100 13.93 15.60 7.22
CA SER A 100 13.38 14.82 6.08
C SER A 100 12.52 13.67 6.56
N TYR A 101 11.35 13.50 5.97
CA TYR A 101 10.51 12.31 6.18
C TYR A 101 9.77 11.88 4.91
N THR A 102 9.48 10.60 4.84
CA THR A 102 8.73 10.01 3.73
C THR A 102 7.24 10.22 3.92
N THR A 103 6.55 10.66 2.88
CA THR A 103 5.09 10.81 2.84
C THR A 103 4.49 9.97 1.72
N VAL A 104 3.17 9.99 1.60
CA VAL A 104 2.44 9.31 0.54
C VAL A 104 2.11 10.30 -0.57
N ASN A 105 2.41 9.94 -1.80
CA ASN A 105 2.08 10.75 -2.98
C ASN A 105 0.59 10.62 -3.34
N ILE A 106 0.14 11.51 -4.20
CA ILE A 106 -1.22 11.49 -4.77
C ILE A 106 -1.30 10.32 -5.77
N PRO A 107 -2.31 9.43 -5.68
CA PRO A 107 -2.43 8.27 -6.57
C PRO A 107 -3.04 8.62 -7.93
N MET A 108 -2.81 9.84 -8.41
CA MET A 108 -3.30 10.36 -9.68
C MET A 108 -2.17 11.01 -10.46
N ARG A 109 -2.18 10.82 -11.77
CA ARG A 109 -1.25 11.46 -12.69
C ARG A 109 -2.02 12.28 -13.72
N PHE A 110 -1.53 13.47 -14.02
CA PHE A 110 -2.08 14.37 -15.02
C PHE A 110 -1.07 14.56 -16.15
N ALA A 111 -1.53 14.55 -17.40
CA ALA A 111 -0.64 14.67 -18.54
C ALA A 111 0.04 16.06 -18.63
N THR A 112 -0.60 17.10 -18.08
CA THR A 112 -0.19 18.49 -18.19
C THR A 112 0.10 19.18 -16.87
N ALA A 113 0.06 18.45 -15.75
CA ALA A 113 0.30 19.01 -14.43
C ALA A 113 1.14 18.04 -13.57
N ASP A 114 2.17 18.58 -12.93
CA ASP A 114 2.95 17.86 -11.91
C ASP A 114 2.26 18.03 -10.55
N VAL A 115 1.49 17.04 -10.18
CA VAL A 115 0.74 17.03 -8.91
C VAL A 115 1.45 16.13 -7.92
N LYS A 116 1.94 16.73 -6.84
CA LYS A 116 2.69 16.06 -5.77
C LYS A 116 2.57 16.85 -4.46
N PRO A 117 2.92 16.26 -3.32
CA PRO A 117 3.06 17.01 -2.08
C PRO A 117 4.06 18.15 -2.26
N GLN A 118 3.65 19.39 -1.93
CA GLN A 118 4.48 20.58 -2.10
C GLN A 118 5.36 20.86 -0.87
N GLY A 119 5.07 20.24 0.24
CA GLY A 119 5.78 20.41 1.50
C GLY A 119 4.98 19.84 2.69
N PRO A 120 5.42 20.13 3.91
CA PRO A 120 4.71 19.74 5.11
C PRO A 120 3.35 20.43 5.24
N ALA A 121 2.50 19.90 6.10
CA ALA A 121 1.26 20.58 6.47
C ALA A 121 1.59 21.93 7.12
N PRO A 122 0.97 23.05 6.66
CA PRO A 122 1.25 24.35 7.22
C PRO A 122 0.74 24.47 8.67
N GLN A 123 1.38 25.32 9.44
CA GLN A 123 0.86 25.74 10.73
C GLN A 123 -0.40 26.61 10.55
N ILE A 124 -1.22 26.68 11.58
CA ILE A 124 -2.43 27.52 11.54
C ILE A 124 -2.01 28.97 11.25
N GLY A 125 -2.55 29.54 10.18
CA GLY A 125 -2.27 30.91 9.78
C GLY A 125 -0.93 31.14 9.03
N GLU A 126 -0.10 30.11 8.83
CA GLU A 126 1.23 30.26 8.20
C GLU A 126 1.19 30.97 6.84
N HIS A 127 0.20 30.68 6.02
CA HIS A 127 0.08 31.26 4.68
C HIS A 127 -0.91 32.43 4.61
N SER A 128 -1.46 32.89 5.71
CA SER A 128 -2.56 33.88 5.70
C SER A 128 -2.18 35.18 5.01
N GLU A 129 -1.00 35.73 5.30
CA GLU A 129 -0.56 36.97 4.67
C GLU A 129 -0.29 36.81 3.17
N GLN A 130 0.33 35.69 2.78
CA GLN A 130 0.59 35.41 1.36
C GLN A 130 -0.72 35.29 0.59
N ILE A 131 -1.69 34.56 1.12
CA ILE A 131 -3.01 34.40 0.51
C ILE A 131 -3.70 35.76 0.34
N LEU A 132 -3.66 36.61 1.37
CA LEU A 132 -4.27 37.94 1.29
C LEU A 132 -3.58 38.82 0.21
N ARG A 133 -2.24 38.76 0.09
CA ARG A 133 -1.52 39.46 -0.98
C ARG A 133 -1.90 38.94 -2.37
N ASP A 134 -2.03 37.63 -2.52
CA ASP A 134 -2.41 37.00 -3.79
C ASP A 134 -3.84 37.41 -4.23
N PHE A 135 -4.70 37.72 -3.27
CA PHE A 135 -6.02 38.32 -3.49
C PHE A 135 -6.00 39.85 -3.66
N GLY A 136 -4.82 40.47 -3.70
CA GLY A 136 -4.68 41.91 -3.95
C GLY A 136 -4.90 42.80 -2.71
N ILE A 137 -4.89 42.21 -1.51
CA ILE A 137 -4.97 43.00 -0.28
C ILE A 137 -3.58 43.60 0.01
N GLY A 138 -3.52 44.93 0.13
CA GLY A 138 -2.28 45.64 0.39
C GLY A 138 -1.75 45.44 1.83
N ASP A 139 -0.45 45.62 2.01
CA ASP A 139 0.25 45.36 3.28
C ASP A 139 -0.30 46.20 4.45
N GLU A 140 -0.76 47.41 4.19
CA GLU A 140 -1.39 48.29 5.24
C GLU A 140 -2.70 47.67 5.75
N ALA A 141 -3.54 47.16 4.84
CA ALA A 141 -4.79 46.50 5.22
C ALA A 141 -4.51 45.15 5.94
N ILE A 142 -3.51 44.41 5.52
CA ILE A 142 -3.06 43.16 6.18
C ILE A 142 -2.60 43.48 7.61
N ALA A 143 -1.81 44.53 7.80
CA ALA A 143 -1.36 44.95 9.12
C ALA A 143 -2.54 45.36 10.03
N ALA A 144 -3.54 46.07 9.47
CA ALA A 144 -4.75 46.42 10.21
C ALA A 144 -5.55 45.15 10.65
N LEU A 145 -5.70 44.17 9.78
CA LEU A 145 -6.35 42.89 10.09
C LEU A 145 -5.64 42.12 11.18
N LYS A 146 -4.30 42.12 11.17
CA LYS A 146 -3.47 41.48 12.22
C LYS A 146 -3.63 42.19 13.54
N ASN A 147 -3.57 43.54 13.55
CA ASN A 147 -3.73 44.34 14.76
C ASN A 147 -5.13 44.19 15.37
N ALA A 148 -6.14 43.99 14.54
CA ALA A 148 -7.49 43.70 14.98
C ALA A 148 -7.71 42.25 15.46
N GLY A 149 -6.71 41.40 15.37
CA GLY A 149 -6.84 39.97 15.71
C GLY A 149 -7.73 39.16 14.76
N THR A 150 -8.06 39.70 13.60
CA THR A 150 -8.89 39.00 12.58
C THR A 150 -8.07 37.97 11.83
N VAL A 151 -6.78 38.21 11.67
CA VAL A 151 -5.79 37.31 11.04
C VAL A 151 -4.63 37.12 12.00
N GLY A 152 -4.30 35.88 12.29
CA GLY A 152 -3.22 35.54 13.18
C GLY A 152 -2.44 34.29 12.70
N GLN A 153 -1.26 34.14 13.28
CA GLN A 153 -0.50 32.89 13.27
C GLN A 153 -0.55 32.34 14.70
N PHE A 154 -0.80 31.05 14.84
CA PHE A 154 -0.88 30.37 16.13
C PHE A 154 0.21 29.32 16.24
#